data_695a75a94e55c9551794a8a6bc2abe43
#
_entry.id   695a75a94e55c9551794a8a6bc2abe43
#
_cell.length_a   1.000
_cell.length_b   1.000
_cell.length_c   1.000
_cell.angle_alpha   90.00
_cell.angle_beta   90.00
_cell.angle_gamma   90.00
#
_symmetry.space_group_name_H-M   'P 1'
#
loop_
_entity.id
_entity.type
_entity.pdbx_description
1 polymer ?
#
loop_
_entity_poly.entity_id
_entity_poly.type
_entity_poly.pdbx_seq_one_letter_code
_entity_poly.pdbx_strand_id
1 'polypeptide(L)'
;MFKKKNSINNRLEAPIPEFKEAKKTKRKPTARQPKPPKIKEKKQKKPKTFKQKLYIGFATAFVFSLFFAALLLGKPKDDQLILLPNESGTLSLTNPILDHVASFQSEDENIKVSSNGKVKATKPGVYTVKISALFRTFYCEIHVPGFKEDNLILSAGYTYQSQAVGTGNDTVKWESSDKGVLTVSPNGSIETLKEGEATITGKDNGKKFSTRVQVVGISIDSSIIFSNTEHQLKISDAVRDKVKSWSVDDENIASIDQNGKLKGLSAGDVRVTCNIGNNTPLFLNVTVAGLDKSEAYLKKDESIQLNITGLSSTNGLHFTSDNTKVATVDEKGAITAKNAGKANITLAGAGQSMSCTVYVMDIADSYIIPLGSTQKFKMDYLGNDAKYIIEDTAVASEASGKITGVSEGQTSMTVESHGKSFDTTLYVAQIQPTSTEVMEGEETSVMITGLPDGISPTWRSEDEKIAKVDGNGNITGVKEGETVIKGTVKGNTFSCKIKVSKGQAADTSEEGAPEEATESSSEAAEETTQTTEKKNR
;
A
#
# COMPACT_ATOMS: atom_id res chain seq x y z
N MET A 1 -8.86 34.80 8.40
CA MET A 1 -10.10 34.02 8.14
C MET A 1 -9.83 32.56 8.42
N PHE A 2 -10.47 32.06 9.44
CA PHE A 2 -10.24 30.76 10.07
C PHE A 2 -10.60 29.59 9.16
N LYS A 3 -9.72 28.59 9.03
CA LYS A 3 -10.10 27.23 8.67
C LYS A 3 -9.53 26.27 9.71
N LYS A 4 -10.47 25.62 10.38
CA LYS A 4 -10.28 24.57 11.37
C LYS A 4 -9.41 23.44 10.80
N LYS A 5 -8.35 23.11 11.54
CA LYS A 5 -7.69 21.82 11.46
C LYS A 5 -8.61 20.78 12.09
N ASN A 6 -9.17 19.91 11.30
CA ASN A 6 -9.66 18.63 11.79
C ASN A 6 -8.47 17.70 11.97
N SER A 7 -8.01 17.55 13.18
CA SER A 7 -7.15 16.43 13.53
C SER A 7 -8.04 15.19 13.59
N ILE A 8 -7.91 14.32 12.61
CA ILE A 8 -8.49 12.98 12.67
C ILE A 8 -7.61 12.19 13.64
N ASN A 9 -8.08 12.06 14.87
CA ASN A 9 -7.58 11.05 15.79
C ASN A 9 -7.98 9.67 15.24
N ASN A 10 -7.09 9.03 14.52
CA ASN A 10 -7.18 7.61 14.25
C ASN A 10 -6.92 6.83 15.54
N ARG A 11 -7.92 6.74 16.40
CA ARG A 11 -7.98 5.67 17.40
C ARG A 11 -8.40 4.41 16.66
N LEU A 12 -7.43 3.58 16.34
CA LEU A 12 -7.69 2.20 15.93
C LEU A 12 -8.06 1.45 17.21
N GLU A 13 -9.34 1.17 17.38
CA GLU A 13 -9.80 0.22 18.37
C GLU A 13 -9.34 -1.19 17.93
N ALA A 14 -8.72 -1.91 18.84
CA ALA A 14 -8.39 -3.30 18.58
C ALA A 14 -9.71 -4.08 18.33
N PRO A 15 -9.77 -4.92 17.31
CA PRO A 15 -10.97 -5.70 17.07
C PRO A 15 -11.22 -6.60 18.25
N ILE A 16 -12.35 -6.44 18.91
CA ILE A 16 -12.88 -7.40 19.87
C ILE A 16 -13.04 -8.69 19.09
N PRO A 17 -12.53 -9.84 19.57
CA PRO A 17 -12.78 -11.11 18.90
C PRO A 17 -14.30 -11.29 18.80
N GLU A 18 -14.82 -11.39 17.59
CA GLU A 18 -16.21 -11.74 17.34
C GLU A 18 -16.48 -13.09 18.00
N PHE A 19 -17.25 -13.06 19.09
CA PHE A 19 -17.90 -14.26 19.57
C PHE A 19 -18.84 -14.72 18.46
N LYS A 20 -18.48 -15.80 17.80
CA LYS A 20 -19.41 -16.52 16.93
C LYS A 20 -20.69 -16.74 17.73
N GLU A 21 -21.78 -16.13 17.30
CA GLU A 21 -23.11 -16.40 17.82
C GLU A 21 -23.30 -17.92 17.89
N ALA A 22 -23.39 -18.40 19.11
CA ALA A 22 -23.82 -19.76 19.35
C ALA A 22 -25.22 -19.91 18.77
N LYS A 23 -25.37 -20.83 17.84
CA LYS A 23 -26.65 -21.23 17.25
C LYS A 23 -27.72 -21.29 18.35
N LYS A 24 -28.76 -20.49 18.19
CA LYS A 24 -29.97 -20.55 19.00
C LYS A 24 -30.48 -21.98 18.98
N THR A 25 -30.12 -22.75 19.99
CA THR A 25 -30.80 -23.98 20.31
C THR A 25 -32.20 -23.60 20.81
N LYS A 26 -33.20 -24.04 20.12
CA LYS A 26 -34.60 -23.90 20.47
C LYS A 26 -34.78 -24.39 21.91
N ARG A 27 -35.02 -23.47 22.82
CA ARG A 27 -35.48 -23.83 24.19
C ARG A 27 -36.81 -24.51 24.05
N LYS A 28 -36.89 -25.75 24.51
CA LYS A 28 -38.15 -26.42 24.80
C LYS A 28 -38.90 -25.61 25.86
N PRO A 29 -40.23 -25.50 25.77
CA PRO A 29 -41.01 -24.74 26.74
C PRO A 29 -40.83 -25.37 28.13
N THR A 30 -40.40 -24.54 29.07
CA THR A 30 -40.34 -24.88 30.47
C THR A 30 -41.75 -25.25 30.97
N ALA A 31 -41.84 -26.34 31.65
CA ALA A 31 -43.06 -26.87 32.27
C ALA A 31 -43.78 -25.81 33.12
N ARG A 32 -45.05 -25.73 32.94
CA ARG A 32 -45.99 -24.92 33.74
C ARG A 32 -45.77 -25.21 35.24
N GLN A 33 -45.67 -24.15 36.02
CA GLN A 33 -45.77 -24.23 37.46
C GLN A 33 -47.03 -25.00 37.85
N PRO A 34 -47.00 -25.89 38.83
CA PRO A 34 -48.18 -26.58 39.32
C PRO A 34 -49.10 -25.59 40.04
N LYS A 35 -50.34 -25.59 39.66
CA LYS A 35 -51.43 -24.87 40.35
C LYS A 35 -51.52 -25.35 41.80
N PRO A 36 -51.80 -24.47 42.76
CA PRO A 36 -52.01 -24.87 44.16
C PRO A 36 -53.18 -25.87 44.29
N PRO A 37 -53.05 -26.83 45.15
CA PRO A 37 -54.07 -27.85 45.30
C PRO A 37 -55.36 -27.28 45.86
N LYS A 38 -56.46 -27.63 45.21
CA LYS A 38 -57.83 -27.34 45.70
C LYS A 38 -58.08 -28.05 47.01
N ILE A 39 -58.32 -27.30 48.07
CA ILE A 39 -58.74 -27.80 49.36
C ILE A 39 -60.17 -28.34 49.26
N LYS A 40 -60.34 -29.62 49.45
CA LYS A 40 -61.70 -30.22 49.58
C LYS A 40 -62.16 -29.98 51.00
N GLU A 41 -63.26 -29.25 51.17
CA GLU A 41 -63.96 -29.11 52.45
C GLU A 41 -64.43 -30.46 52.97
N LYS A 42 -63.99 -30.85 54.18
CA LYS A 42 -64.59 -31.93 54.96
C LYS A 42 -65.49 -31.34 56.04
N LYS A 43 -66.71 -31.78 56.00
CA LYS A 43 -67.80 -31.39 56.88
C LYS A 43 -67.40 -31.45 58.40
N GLN A 44 -67.79 -30.34 59.06
CA GLN A 44 -67.61 -30.16 60.53
C GLN A 44 -68.42 -31.16 61.38
N LYS A 45 -67.78 -31.66 62.39
CA LYS A 45 -68.48 -32.29 63.57
C LYS A 45 -68.61 -31.24 64.66
N LYS A 46 -69.79 -31.16 65.27
CA LYS A 46 -70.23 -30.19 66.29
C LYS A 46 -69.48 -30.28 67.64
N PRO A 47 -69.49 -29.20 68.37
CA PRO A 47 -68.49 -28.82 69.35
C PRO A 47 -68.75 -29.24 70.81
N LYS A 48 -67.64 -29.39 71.56
CA LYS A 48 -67.64 -29.53 72.98
C LYS A 48 -67.37 -28.19 73.68
N THR A 49 -68.16 -27.91 74.72
CA THR A 49 -68.18 -26.86 75.76
C THR A 49 -67.39 -25.56 75.68
N PHE A 50 -68.10 -24.45 75.93
CA PHE A 50 -67.76 -23.06 75.62
C PHE A 50 -66.52 -22.47 76.34
N LYS A 51 -66.15 -22.85 77.52
CA LYS A 51 -64.98 -22.29 78.27
C LYS A 51 -63.62 -22.87 77.89
N GLN A 52 -63.52 -24.13 77.53
CA GLN A 52 -62.26 -24.70 77.03
C GLN A 52 -61.94 -24.28 75.59
N LYS A 53 -62.99 -23.89 74.79
CA LYS A 53 -62.82 -23.41 73.44
C LYS A 53 -62.27 -21.98 73.39
N LEU A 54 -62.56 -21.12 74.37
CA LEU A 54 -62.14 -19.74 74.40
C LEU A 54 -60.61 -19.63 74.68
N TYR A 55 -60.07 -20.43 75.58
CA TYR A 55 -58.63 -20.46 75.89
C TYR A 55 -57.79 -21.06 74.77
N ILE A 56 -58.28 -22.12 74.15
CA ILE A 56 -57.59 -22.71 73.01
C ILE A 56 -57.67 -21.76 71.78
N GLY A 57 -58.84 -21.11 71.63
CA GLY A 57 -59.00 -20.11 70.58
C GLY A 57 -58.08 -18.89 70.72
N PHE A 58 -57.93 -18.37 71.96
CA PHE A 58 -56.99 -17.24 72.19
C PHE A 58 -55.52 -17.64 72.05
N ALA A 59 -55.14 -18.83 72.54
CA ALA A 59 -53.78 -19.36 72.43
C ALA A 59 -53.44 -19.66 70.94
N THR A 60 -54.39 -20.27 70.21
CA THR A 60 -54.18 -20.52 68.79
C THR A 60 -54.23 -19.23 67.98
N ALA A 61 -55.09 -18.24 68.27
CA ALA A 61 -55.10 -16.96 67.62
C ALA A 61 -53.81 -16.14 67.87
N PHE A 62 -53.25 -16.21 69.11
CA PHE A 62 -52.00 -15.55 69.48
C PHE A 62 -50.80 -16.20 68.76
N VAL A 63 -50.74 -17.54 68.72
CA VAL A 63 -49.69 -18.27 67.97
C VAL A 63 -49.83 -18.04 66.50
N PHE A 64 -51.05 -17.99 65.95
CA PHE A 64 -51.32 -17.63 64.55
C PHE A 64 -50.97 -16.20 64.29
N SER A 65 -51.22 -15.25 65.19
CA SER A 65 -50.86 -13.84 65.07
C SER A 65 -49.35 -13.65 65.07
N LEU A 66 -48.61 -14.31 65.98
CA LEU A 66 -47.13 -14.34 65.96
C LEU A 66 -46.58 -15.01 64.73
N PHE A 67 -47.20 -16.11 64.29
CA PHE A 67 -46.82 -16.78 63.07
C PHE A 67 -47.07 -15.91 61.81
N PHE A 68 -48.23 -15.21 61.77
CA PHE A 68 -48.55 -14.29 60.70
C PHE A 68 -47.66 -13.06 60.69
N ALA A 69 -47.34 -12.53 61.90
CA ALA A 69 -46.38 -11.44 62.03
C ALA A 69 -44.96 -11.84 61.56
N ALA A 70 -44.54 -13.06 61.95
CA ALA A 70 -43.28 -13.62 61.48
C ALA A 70 -43.25 -13.83 59.95
N LEU A 71 -44.41 -14.25 59.40
CA LEU A 71 -44.57 -14.43 57.94
C LEU A 71 -44.55 -13.10 57.17
N LEU A 72 -45.08 -12.03 57.76
CA LEU A 72 -45.26 -10.72 57.10
C LEU A 72 -44.02 -9.78 57.23
N LEU A 73 -43.21 -9.94 58.30
CA LEU A 73 -42.17 -8.97 58.65
C LEU A 73 -40.74 -9.46 58.40
N GLY A 74 -40.54 -10.72 58.06
CA GLY A 74 -39.19 -11.25 57.79
C GLY A 74 -38.74 -11.03 56.35
N LYS A 75 -37.55 -10.51 56.19
CA LYS A 75 -36.83 -10.39 54.91
C LYS A 75 -35.33 -10.61 55.13
N PRO A 76 -34.54 -10.85 54.11
CA PRO A 76 -33.09 -10.82 54.27
C PRO A 76 -32.64 -9.49 54.88
N LYS A 77 -31.66 -9.50 55.75
CA LYS A 77 -31.10 -8.31 56.36
C LYS A 77 -30.39 -7.47 55.32
N ASP A 78 -29.72 -8.16 54.41
CA ASP A 78 -29.05 -7.56 53.24
C ASP A 78 -29.57 -8.28 52.00
N ASP A 79 -30.04 -7.53 51.01
CA ASP A 79 -30.48 -8.07 49.73
C ASP A 79 -29.27 -8.45 48.85
N GLN A 80 -28.12 -7.79 49.10
CA GLN A 80 -26.83 -8.04 48.48
C GLN A 80 -25.74 -8.10 49.53
N LEU A 81 -24.80 -9.02 49.37
CA LEU A 81 -23.61 -9.13 50.23
C LEU A 81 -22.35 -9.08 49.37
N ILE A 82 -21.45 -8.14 49.65
CA ILE A 82 -20.20 -7.98 48.88
C ILE A 82 -19.04 -8.55 49.69
N LEU A 83 -18.38 -9.57 49.14
CA LEU A 83 -17.26 -10.28 49.76
C LEU A 83 -16.06 -10.29 48.80
N LEU A 84 -14.84 -10.24 49.29
CA LEU A 84 -13.66 -10.56 48.49
C LEU A 84 -13.53 -12.09 48.33
N PRO A 85 -12.80 -12.58 47.33
CA PRO A 85 -12.48 -13.97 47.19
C PRO A 85 -11.88 -14.53 48.50
N ASN A 86 -12.41 -15.64 48.96
CA ASN A 86 -12.07 -16.29 50.25
C ASN A 86 -12.47 -15.53 51.52
N GLU A 87 -13.06 -14.37 51.44
CA GLU A 87 -13.69 -13.70 52.57
C GLU A 87 -14.98 -14.44 52.98
N SER A 88 -15.33 -14.40 54.28
CA SER A 88 -16.58 -14.99 54.77
C SER A 88 -17.52 -13.88 55.22
N GLY A 89 -18.79 -14.02 54.86
CA GLY A 89 -19.89 -13.19 55.33
C GLY A 89 -20.94 -14.07 56.02
N THR A 90 -21.94 -13.46 56.62
CA THR A 90 -23.06 -14.20 57.22
C THR A 90 -24.37 -13.61 56.74
N LEU A 91 -25.21 -14.43 56.16
CA LEU A 91 -26.57 -14.10 55.79
C LEU A 91 -27.48 -14.31 57.00
N SER A 92 -28.41 -13.42 57.21
CA SER A 92 -29.40 -13.51 58.27
C SER A 92 -30.72 -12.88 57.82
N LEU A 93 -31.80 -13.27 58.51
CA LEU A 93 -33.11 -12.66 58.33
C LEU A 93 -33.34 -11.58 59.41
N THR A 94 -34.10 -10.55 59.10
CA THR A 94 -34.45 -9.46 60.03
C THR A 94 -35.32 -9.96 61.18
N ASN A 95 -36.02 -11.08 61.01
CA ASN A 95 -36.82 -11.71 62.04
C ASN A 95 -36.05 -12.87 62.69
N PRO A 96 -35.70 -12.79 63.98
CA PRO A 96 -34.90 -13.84 64.70
C PRO A 96 -35.52 -15.22 64.67
N ILE A 97 -36.85 -15.35 64.69
CA ILE A 97 -37.54 -16.62 64.66
C ILE A 97 -37.39 -17.30 63.30
N LEU A 98 -37.53 -16.54 62.23
CA LEU A 98 -37.30 -17.03 60.86
C LEU A 98 -35.85 -17.34 60.64
N ASP A 99 -34.94 -16.54 61.18
CA ASP A 99 -33.50 -16.71 61.05
C ASP A 99 -33.03 -18.02 61.71
N HIS A 100 -33.58 -18.37 62.91
CA HIS A 100 -33.25 -19.58 63.61
C HIS A 100 -33.68 -20.88 62.89
N VAL A 101 -34.70 -20.79 62.04
CA VAL A 101 -35.23 -21.93 61.26
C VAL A 101 -34.90 -21.87 59.78
N ALA A 102 -34.09 -20.89 59.39
CA ALA A 102 -33.68 -20.72 58.02
C ALA A 102 -32.69 -21.79 57.57
N SER A 103 -32.86 -22.26 56.36
CA SER A 103 -31.86 -23.06 55.63
C SER A 103 -31.30 -22.29 54.44
N PHE A 104 -30.01 -22.42 54.21
CA PHE A 104 -29.27 -21.68 53.22
C PHE A 104 -28.67 -22.65 52.20
N GLN A 105 -28.86 -22.40 50.93
CA GLN A 105 -28.39 -23.27 49.84
C GLN A 105 -27.89 -22.45 48.67
N SER A 106 -26.84 -22.91 48.01
CA SER A 106 -26.41 -22.43 46.69
C SER A 106 -26.14 -23.63 45.81
N GLU A 107 -26.43 -23.49 44.51
CA GLU A 107 -26.17 -24.50 43.48
C GLU A 107 -24.79 -24.32 42.85
N ASP A 108 -24.09 -23.19 43.09
CA ASP A 108 -22.78 -22.90 42.52
C ASP A 108 -21.65 -23.48 43.40
N GLU A 109 -20.75 -24.22 42.76
CA GLU A 109 -19.61 -24.88 43.43
C GLU A 109 -18.56 -23.90 43.98
N ASN A 110 -18.52 -22.65 43.40
CA ASN A 110 -17.57 -21.62 43.81
C ASN A 110 -18.00 -20.89 45.10
N ILE A 111 -19.18 -21.16 45.61
CA ILE A 111 -19.68 -20.59 46.86
C ILE A 111 -20.06 -21.71 47.84
N LYS A 112 -19.53 -21.61 49.02
CA LYS A 112 -19.87 -22.54 50.12
C LYS A 112 -20.77 -21.83 51.12
N VAL A 113 -21.92 -22.44 51.39
CA VAL A 113 -22.89 -21.94 52.35
C VAL A 113 -23.08 -22.95 53.45
N SER A 114 -22.94 -22.53 54.70
CA SER A 114 -23.16 -23.41 55.86
C SER A 114 -24.61 -23.28 56.35
N SER A 115 -25.03 -24.27 57.19
CA SER A 115 -26.38 -24.28 57.75
C SER A 115 -26.74 -23.10 58.64
N ASN A 116 -25.75 -22.36 59.15
CA ASN A 116 -25.93 -21.14 59.95
C ASN A 116 -25.78 -19.86 59.12
N GLY A 117 -25.91 -19.93 57.78
CA GLY A 117 -25.86 -18.79 56.89
C GLY A 117 -24.47 -18.19 56.65
N LYS A 118 -23.38 -18.86 57.09
CA LYS A 118 -22.03 -18.41 56.77
C LYS A 118 -21.71 -18.73 55.32
N VAL A 119 -21.36 -17.70 54.55
CA VAL A 119 -21.07 -17.78 53.12
C VAL A 119 -19.59 -17.51 52.90
N LYS A 120 -18.96 -18.27 52.01
CA LYS A 120 -17.60 -18.06 51.55
C LYS A 120 -17.53 -18.37 50.04
N ALA A 121 -17.21 -17.39 49.23
CA ALA A 121 -16.95 -17.60 47.82
C ALA A 121 -15.44 -17.70 47.56
N THR A 122 -15.04 -18.53 46.58
CA THR A 122 -13.64 -18.80 46.26
C THR A 122 -13.17 -18.06 45.02
N LYS A 123 -14.09 -17.73 44.13
CA LYS A 123 -13.80 -17.02 42.85
C LYS A 123 -14.62 -15.75 42.70
N PRO A 124 -14.14 -14.77 41.94
CA PRO A 124 -14.94 -13.61 41.55
C PRO A 124 -16.17 -14.01 40.74
N GLY A 125 -17.28 -13.32 40.95
CA GLY A 125 -18.54 -13.57 40.26
C GLY A 125 -19.76 -13.08 41.05
N VAL A 126 -20.95 -13.27 40.50
CA VAL A 126 -22.22 -13.05 41.20
C VAL A 126 -22.87 -14.39 41.44
N TYR A 127 -23.21 -14.67 42.70
CA TYR A 127 -23.77 -15.92 43.16
C TYR A 127 -25.09 -15.70 43.85
N THR A 128 -26.01 -16.60 43.70
CA THR A 128 -27.31 -16.53 44.36
C THR A 128 -27.39 -17.57 45.48
N VAL A 129 -27.73 -17.12 46.69
CA VAL A 129 -28.04 -17.97 47.81
C VAL A 129 -29.53 -17.96 48.05
N LYS A 130 -30.14 -19.16 48.06
CA LYS A 130 -31.52 -19.40 48.41
C LYS A 130 -31.63 -19.54 49.93
N ILE A 131 -32.48 -18.73 50.54
CA ILE A 131 -32.79 -18.77 51.96
C ILE A 131 -34.23 -19.27 52.10
N SER A 132 -34.40 -20.44 52.69
CA SER A 132 -35.74 -21.01 52.93
C SER A 132 -36.05 -21.00 54.42
N ALA A 133 -37.14 -20.32 54.82
CA ALA A 133 -37.55 -20.22 56.20
C ALA A 133 -39.06 -20.42 56.28
N LEU A 134 -39.49 -21.52 56.93
CA LEU A 134 -40.88 -21.95 57.01
C LEU A 134 -41.52 -22.08 55.61
N PHE A 135 -42.47 -21.22 55.28
CA PHE A 135 -43.20 -21.24 54.01
C PHE A 135 -42.72 -20.16 53.03
N ARG A 136 -41.60 -19.48 53.35
CA ARG A 136 -41.05 -18.40 52.51
C ARG A 136 -39.69 -18.75 51.97
N THR A 137 -39.45 -18.32 50.76
CA THR A 137 -38.14 -18.40 50.10
C THR A 137 -37.70 -16.99 49.73
N PHE A 138 -36.46 -16.70 50.05
CA PHE A 138 -35.78 -15.46 49.70
C PHE A 138 -34.54 -15.82 48.89
N TYR A 139 -34.04 -14.84 48.12
CA TYR A 139 -32.78 -14.95 47.39
C TYR A 139 -31.92 -13.77 47.80
N CYS A 140 -30.66 -14.03 48.04
CA CYS A 140 -29.64 -13.02 48.32
C CYS A 140 -28.53 -13.16 47.28
N GLU A 141 -28.17 -12.05 46.66
CA GLU A 141 -27.03 -12.01 45.75
C GLU A 141 -25.74 -11.80 46.52
N ILE A 142 -24.74 -12.59 46.20
CA ILE A 142 -23.38 -12.49 46.73
C ILE A 142 -22.50 -12.00 45.62
N HIS A 143 -22.10 -10.75 45.71
CA HIS A 143 -21.18 -10.11 44.77
C HIS A 143 -19.75 -10.31 45.26
N VAL A 144 -18.92 -10.92 44.42
CA VAL A 144 -17.50 -11.15 44.72
C VAL A 144 -16.69 -10.44 43.65
N PRO A 145 -16.39 -9.14 43.87
CA PRO A 145 -15.66 -8.36 42.89
C PRO A 145 -14.23 -8.86 42.71
N GLY A 146 -13.80 -8.94 41.49
CA GLY A 146 -12.45 -9.37 41.14
C GLY A 146 -12.26 -9.45 39.64
N PHE A 147 -11.07 -9.84 39.23
CA PHE A 147 -10.77 -10.13 37.85
C PHE A 147 -10.87 -11.63 37.59
N LYS A 148 -11.19 -12.03 36.36
CA LYS A 148 -11.21 -13.45 35.96
C LYS A 148 -9.82 -14.07 35.99
N GLU A 149 -8.80 -13.25 35.74
CA GLU A 149 -7.39 -13.65 35.70
C GLU A 149 -6.56 -12.80 36.67
N ASP A 150 -5.65 -13.44 37.40
CA ASP A 150 -4.77 -12.76 38.36
C ASP A 150 -3.69 -11.95 37.67
N ASN A 151 -3.36 -12.29 36.42
CA ASN A 151 -2.36 -11.62 35.60
C ASN A 151 -2.90 -11.43 34.18
N LEU A 152 -2.88 -10.20 33.72
CA LEU A 152 -3.23 -9.84 32.35
C LEU A 152 -1.96 -9.54 31.54
N ILE A 153 -1.91 -10.00 30.30
CA ILE A 153 -0.88 -9.62 29.32
C ILE A 153 -1.60 -8.84 28.23
N LEU A 154 -1.23 -7.56 28.03
CA LEU A 154 -1.85 -6.64 27.08
C LEU A 154 -0.80 -6.07 26.13
N SER A 155 -1.19 -5.81 24.88
CA SER A 155 -0.33 -5.13 23.91
C SER A 155 -0.23 -3.64 24.21
N ALA A 156 0.96 -3.07 24.08
CA ALA A 156 1.19 -1.63 24.24
C ALA A 156 0.49 -0.83 23.12
N GLY A 157 0.01 0.38 23.45
CA GLY A 157 -0.59 1.32 22.49
C GLY A 157 -2.04 1.04 22.13
N TYR A 158 -2.74 0.18 22.88
CA TYR A 158 -4.12 -0.22 22.62
C TYR A 158 -5.04 0.01 23.81
N THR A 159 -6.34 0.04 23.52
CA THR A 159 -7.39 0.19 24.53
C THR A 159 -8.11 -1.15 24.73
N TYR A 160 -8.30 -1.53 25.99
CA TYR A 160 -8.96 -2.77 26.40
C TYR A 160 -10.06 -2.46 27.40
N GLN A 161 -11.11 -3.27 27.43
CA GLN A 161 -12.10 -3.20 28.49
C GLN A 161 -11.68 -4.08 29.66
N SER A 162 -11.75 -3.57 30.89
CA SER A 162 -11.46 -4.39 32.09
C SER A 162 -12.41 -5.58 32.17
N GLN A 163 -11.87 -6.73 32.56
CA GLN A 163 -12.63 -7.97 32.73
C GLN A 163 -13.01 -8.19 34.19
N ALA A 164 -13.29 -7.14 34.95
CA ALA A 164 -13.79 -7.26 36.30
C ALA A 164 -15.19 -7.86 36.29
N VAL A 165 -15.44 -8.76 37.21
CA VAL A 165 -16.72 -9.45 37.43
C VAL A 165 -17.12 -9.34 38.87
N GLY A 166 -18.39 -9.64 39.18
CA GLY A 166 -18.88 -9.68 40.55
C GLY A 166 -18.95 -8.29 41.22
N THR A 167 -18.89 -7.22 40.45
CA THR A 167 -19.09 -5.86 40.98
C THR A 167 -20.57 -5.65 41.29
N GLY A 168 -20.86 -4.83 42.32
CA GLY A 168 -22.22 -4.45 42.67
C GLY A 168 -22.76 -3.38 41.73
N ASN A 169 -23.89 -2.77 42.12
CA ASN A 169 -24.54 -1.71 41.33
C ASN A 169 -23.85 -0.35 41.44
N ASP A 170 -22.87 -0.18 42.31
CA ASP A 170 -22.13 1.05 42.50
C ASP A 170 -21.02 1.19 41.46
N THR A 171 -20.67 2.44 41.15
CA THR A 171 -19.58 2.74 40.23
C THR A 171 -18.24 2.32 40.85
N VAL A 172 -17.55 1.38 40.21
CA VAL A 172 -16.20 0.98 40.60
C VAL A 172 -15.24 2.14 40.42
N LYS A 173 -14.43 2.45 41.45
CA LYS A 173 -13.35 3.42 41.36
C LYS A 173 -12.08 2.71 40.97
N TRP A 174 -11.52 3.13 39.84
CA TRP A 174 -10.36 2.51 39.23
C TRP A 174 -9.08 3.30 39.49
N GLU A 175 -7.97 2.59 39.67
CA GLU A 175 -6.66 3.18 39.87
C GLU A 175 -5.57 2.29 39.21
N SER A 176 -4.61 2.93 38.56
CA SER A 176 -3.38 2.29 38.07
C SER A 176 -2.22 2.63 39.01
N SER A 177 -1.37 1.65 39.32
CA SER A 177 -0.15 1.86 40.10
C SER A 177 0.94 2.61 39.32
N ASP A 178 0.92 2.55 37.98
CA ASP A 178 1.83 3.28 37.09
C ASP A 178 1.06 3.81 35.86
N LYS A 179 0.76 5.10 35.92
CA LYS A 179 0.07 5.80 34.83
C LYS A 179 0.94 6.06 33.60
N GLY A 180 2.24 5.84 33.68
CA GLY A 180 3.15 5.88 32.55
C GLY A 180 3.15 4.59 31.73
N VAL A 181 2.74 3.46 32.33
CA VAL A 181 2.59 2.17 31.66
C VAL A 181 1.18 2.01 31.11
N LEU A 182 0.16 2.27 31.94
CA LEU A 182 -1.24 2.21 31.53
C LEU A 182 -2.11 3.16 32.36
N THR A 183 -3.20 3.62 31.77
CA THR A 183 -4.26 4.34 32.48
C THR A 183 -5.55 3.52 32.50
N VAL A 184 -6.42 3.79 33.46
CA VAL A 184 -7.76 3.19 33.52
C VAL A 184 -8.79 4.28 33.76
N SER A 185 -9.81 4.31 32.91
CA SER A 185 -10.89 5.31 32.97
C SER A 185 -12.00 4.89 33.96
N PRO A 186 -12.91 5.81 34.35
CA PRO A 186 -13.98 5.50 35.31
C PRO A 186 -14.91 4.35 34.88
N ASN A 187 -15.05 4.11 33.59
CA ASN A 187 -15.85 2.99 33.05
C ASN A 187 -15.06 1.66 32.93
N GLY A 188 -13.81 1.63 33.44
CA GLY A 188 -12.96 0.44 33.41
C GLY A 188 -12.25 0.20 32.08
N SER A 189 -12.22 1.18 31.15
CA SER A 189 -11.43 1.09 29.94
C SER A 189 -9.95 1.30 30.26
N ILE A 190 -9.09 0.37 29.87
CA ILE A 190 -7.65 0.34 30.10
C ILE A 190 -6.97 0.84 28.82
N GLU A 191 -6.20 1.91 28.88
CA GLU A 191 -5.34 2.40 27.81
C GLU A 191 -3.89 2.05 28.16
N THR A 192 -3.26 1.21 27.35
CA THR A 192 -1.85 0.85 27.50
C THR A 192 -0.97 1.83 26.74
N LEU A 193 0.07 2.37 27.39
CA LEU A 193 0.91 3.44 26.84
C LEU A 193 2.27 2.91 26.39
N LYS A 194 2.98 2.22 27.27
CA LYS A 194 4.30 1.65 26.97
C LYS A 194 4.50 0.32 27.69
N GLU A 195 5.49 -0.43 27.25
CA GLU A 195 5.89 -1.69 27.90
C GLU A 195 6.26 -1.47 29.38
N GLY A 196 5.87 -2.42 30.21
CA GLY A 196 6.11 -2.37 31.64
C GLY A 196 5.09 -3.18 32.44
N GLU A 197 5.15 -3.06 33.74
CA GLU A 197 4.22 -3.69 34.68
C GLU A 197 3.47 -2.63 35.48
N ALA A 198 2.17 -2.86 35.64
CA ALA A 198 1.32 -2.06 36.50
C ALA A 198 0.25 -2.94 37.15
N THR A 199 -0.25 -2.50 38.31
CA THR A 199 -1.39 -3.14 38.98
C THR A 199 -2.62 -2.25 38.79
N ILE A 200 -3.69 -2.82 38.26
CA ILE A 200 -5.01 -2.18 38.26
C ILE A 200 -5.73 -2.56 39.54
N THR A 201 -6.22 -1.56 40.24
CA THR A 201 -7.02 -1.71 41.44
C THR A 201 -8.41 -1.16 41.19
N GLY A 202 -9.43 -1.98 41.44
CA GLY A 202 -10.83 -1.56 41.53
C GLY A 202 -11.26 -1.47 43.01
N LYS A 203 -12.09 -0.45 43.31
CA LYS A 203 -12.73 -0.33 44.63
C LYS A 203 -14.24 -0.29 44.45
N ASP A 204 -14.93 -1.28 44.94
CA ASP A 204 -16.38 -1.45 44.93
C ASP A 204 -16.89 -1.55 46.36
N ASN A 205 -17.81 -0.68 46.77
CA ASN A 205 -18.39 -0.63 48.14
C ASN A 205 -17.35 -0.77 49.25
N GLY A 206 -16.20 -0.10 49.11
CA GLY A 206 -15.12 -0.18 50.11
C GLY A 206 -14.20 -1.40 49.97
N LYS A 207 -14.55 -2.41 49.22
CA LYS A 207 -13.73 -3.60 48.94
C LYS A 207 -12.75 -3.28 47.81
N LYS A 208 -11.46 -3.63 47.98
CA LYS A 208 -10.43 -3.47 46.99
C LYS A 208 -10.08 -4.82 46.38
N PHE A 209 -10.03 -4.88 45.06
CA PHE A 209 -9.56 -6.03 44.28
C PHE A 209 -8.58 -5.56 43.23
N SER A 210 -7.65 -6.40 42.84
CA SER A 210 -6.59 -5.98 41.89
C SER A 210 -6.16 -7.13 41.00
N THR A 211 -5.60 -6.75 39.84
CA THR A 211 -4.88 -7.67 38.94
C THR A 211 -3.58 -7.04 38.50
N ARG A 212 -2.56 -7.86 38.28
CA ARG A 212 -1.30 -7.46 37.70
C ARG A 212 -1.44 -7.39 36.18
N VAL A 213 -0.98 -6.32 35.59
CA VAL A 213 -0.98 -6.16 34.14
C VAL A 213 0.45 -6.04 33.66
N GLN A 214 0.84 -6.91 32.75
CA GLN A 214 2.08 -6.83 32.01
C GLN A 214 1.79 -6.28 30.62
N VAL A 215 2.25 -5.07 30.35
CA VAL A 215 2.15 -4.47 29.03
C VAL A 215 3.39 -4.86 28.23
N VAL A 216 3.19 -5.52 27.13
CA VAL A 216 4.22 -6.06 26.23
C VAL A 216 3.99 -5.57 24.82
N GLY A 217 5.02 -5.61 23.96
CA GLY A 217 4.90 -5.08 22.62
C GLY A 217 5.74 -5.83 21.60
N ILE A 218 5.47 -5.45 20.37
CA ILE A 218 6.31 -5.71 19.22
C ILE A 218 6.90 -4.38 18.81
N SER A 219 8.18 -4.35 18.49
CA SER A 219 8.86 -3.16 18.00
C SER A 219 9.67 -3.45 16.75
N ILE A 220 9.93 -2.40 16.00
CA ILE A 220 10.76 -2.37 14.81
C ILE A 220 11.62 -1.09 14.89
N ASP A 221 12.78 -1.09 14.28
CA ASP A 221 13.69 0.06 14.34
C ASP A 221 13.13 1.33 13.65
N SER A 222 12.24 1.14 12.68
CA SER A 222 11.47 2.21 12.03
C SER A 222 10.06 1.72 11.73
N SER A 223 9.04 2.50 12.09
CA SER A 223 7.64 2.22 11.73
C SER A 223 7.35 2.41 10.24
N ILE A 224 8.29 3.00 9.49
CA ILE A 224 8.27 3.09 8.04
C ILE A 224 9.36 2.17 7.51
N ILE A 225 8.99 1.23 6.65
CA ILE A 225 9.92 0.35 5.95
C ILE A 225 9.75 0.54 4.44
N PHE A 226 10.78 0.21 3.68
CA PHE A 226 10.71 0.31 2.23
C PHE A 226 10.29 -1.01 1.59
N SER A 227 9.60 -0.94 0.47
CA SER A 227 9.28 -2.13 -0.34
C SER A 227 10.56 -2.88 -0.72
N ASN A 228 10.48 -4.21 -0.73
CA ASN A 228 11.58 -5.14 -0.96
C ASN A 228 12.70 -5.13 0.11
N THR A 229 12.49 -4.46 1.27
CA THR A 229 13.39 -4.55 2.42
C THR A 229 12.87 -5.54 3.46
N GLU A 230 13.79 -6.11 4.25
CA GLU A 230 13.49 -7.08 5.28
C GLU A 230 13.93 -6.55 6.64
N HIS A 231 13.07 -6.71 7.65
CA HIS A 231 13.28 -6.18 8.99
C HIS A 231 12.95 -7.22 10.04
N GLN A 232 13.86 -7.39 11.00
CA GLN A 232 13.61 -8.27 12.13
C GLN A 232 12.79 -7.54 13.18
N LEU A 233 11.61 -8.06 13.49
CA LEU A 233 10.81 -7.56 14.58
C LEU A 233 11.39 -8.00 15.92
N LYS A 234 11.30 -7.12 16.89
CA LYS A 234 11.67 -7.38 18.28
C LYS A 234 10.38 -7.56 19.08
N ILE A 235 10.38 -8.52 19.97
CA ILE A 235 9.26 -8.78 20.88
C ILE A 235 9.76 -8.71 22.31
N SER A 236 8.93 -8.21 23.24
CA SER A 236 9.25 -8.14 24.67
C SER A 236 9.71 -9.49 25.20
N ASP A 237 10.83 -9.49 25.92
CA ASP A 237 11.47 -10.73 26.45
C ASP A 237 10.53 -11.57 27.30
N ALA A 238 9.62 -10.92 28.03
CA ALA A 238 8.63 -11.56 28.89
C ALA A 238 7.65 -12.51 28.18
N VAL A 239 7.54 -12.42 26.85
CA VAL A 239 6.61 -13.23 26.05
C VAL A 239 7.26 -13.89 24.83
N ARG A 240 8.58 -13.78 24.67
CA ARG A 240 9.31 -14.33 23.52
C ARG A 240 9.06 -15.84 23.32
N ASP A 241 9.10 -16.60 24.38
CA ASP A 241 8.89 -18.07 24.39
C ASP A 241 7.42 -18.49 24.27
N LYS A 242 6.52 -17.51 24.34
CA LYS A 242 5.07 -17.74 24.18
C LYS A 242 4.58 -17.53 22.75
N VAL A 243 5.44 -17.06 21.84
CA VAL A 243 5.06 -16.83 20.44
C VAL A 243 4.60 -18.13 19.79
N LYS A 244 3.43 -18.10 19.19
CA LYS A 244 2.81 -19.22 18.46
C LYS A 244 2.79 -18.99 16.96
N SER A 245 2.47 -17.78 16.53
CA SER A 245 2.38 -17.43 15.12
C SER A 245 2.48 -15.93 14.90
N TRP A 246 2.93 -15.58 13.71
CA TRP A 246 2.92 -14.23 13.16
C TRP A 246 1.98 -14.17 11.98
N SER A 247 1.36 -13.03 11.76
CA SER A 247 0.54 -12.75 10.58
C SER A 247 0.50 -11.26 10.29
N VAL A 248 0.13 -10.91 9.08
CA VAL A 248 -0.21 -9.56 8.64
C VAL A 248 -1.67 -9.53 8.20
N ASP A 249 -2.30 -8.38 8.23
CA ASP A 249 -3.70 -8.21 7.80
C ASP A 249 -3.83 -8.04 6.28
N ASP A 250 -2.74 -7.65 5.57
CA ASP A 250 -2.68 -7.59 4.12
C ASP A 250 -1.36 -8.17 3.58
N GLU A 251 -1.43 -9.38 3.02
CA GLU A 251 -0.29 -10.09 2.44
C GLU A 251 0.21 -9.49 1.10
N ASN A 252 -0.55 -8.59 0.48
CA ASN A 252 -0.09 -7.85 -0.70
C ASN A 252 0.83 -6.68 -0.33
N ILE A 253 0.69 -6.13 0.89
CA ILE A 253 1.50 -5.00 1.38
C ILE A 253 2.77 -5.51 2.03
N ALA A 254 2.70 -6.56 2.85
CA ALA A 254 3.86 -7.14 3.50
C ALA A 254 3.70 -8.65 3.74
N SER A 255 4.80 -9.34 3.90
CA SER A 255 4.83 -10.74 4.35
C SER A 255 5.67 -10.88 5.61
N ILE A 256 5.35 -11.85 6.46
CA ILE A 256 6.08 -12.11 7.69
C ILE A 256 6.34 -13.62 7.84
N ASP A 257 7.55 -13.98 8.25
CA ASP A 257 7.91 -15.37 8.49
C ASP A 257 7.62 -15.81 9.94
N GLN A 258 7.85 -17.08 10.23
CA GLN A 258 7.64 -17.67 11.55
C GLN A 258 8.60 -17.12 12.63
N ASN A 259 9.70 -16.51 12.23
CA ASN A 259 10.71 -15.91 13.11
C ASN A 259 10.44 -14.42 13.37
N GLY A 260 9.37 -13.85 12.79
CA GLY A 260 9.06 -12.43 12.90
C GLY A 260 9.90 -11.55 11.98
N LYS A 261 10.39 -12.09 10.86
CA LYS A 261 11.07 -11.32 9.83
C LYS A 261 10.04 -10.76 8.86
N LEU A 262 9.83 -9.46 8.91
CA LEU A 262 8.86 -8.71 8.09
C LEU A 262 9.53 -8.26 6.81
N LYS A 263 8.86 -8.46 5.67
CA LYS A 263 9.27 -7.97 4.35
C LYS A 263 8.20 -7.08 3.77
N GLY A 264 8.53 -5.84 3.43
CA GLY A 264 7.67 -4.96 2.66
C GLY A 264 7.55 -5.43 1.21
N LEU A 265 6.35 -5.45 0.64
CA LEU A 265 6.08 -5.87 -0.74
C LEU A 265 5.59 -4.70 -1.58
N SER A 266 4.53 -4.04 -1.18
CA SER A 266 3.96 -2.88 -1.86
C SER A 266 3.62 -1.77 -0.87
N ALA A 267 3.46 -0.54 -1.37
CA ALA A 267 3.17 0.61 -0.54
C ALA A 267 1.79 0.52 0.12
N GLY A 268 1.72 0.84 1.41
CA GLY A 268 0.48 0.84 2.20
C GLY A 268 0.74 0.68 3.69
N ASP A 269 -0.33 0.74 4.46
CA ASP A 269 -0.30 0.48 5.90
C ASP A 269 -0.67 -0.98 6.16
N VAL A 270 0.08 -1.63 7.04
CA VAL A 270 -0.13 -3.03 7.41
C VAL A 270 -0.05 -3.20 8.92
N ARG A 271 -0.94 -4.01 9.48
CA ARG A 271 -0.89 -4.42 10.87
C ARG A 271 -0.27 -5.81 11.00
N VAL A 272 0.83 -5.87 11.71
CA VAL A 272 1.43 -7.13 12.13
C VAL A 272 0.74 -7.61 13.41
N THR A 273 0.41 -8.88 13.46
CA THR A 273 -0.18 -9.56 14.61
C THR A 273 0.73 -10.70 15.06
N CYS A 274 1.08 -10.71 16.35
CA CYS A 274 1.76 -11.83 17.00
C CYS A 274 0.83 -12.53 17.98
N ASN A 275 0.57 -13.79 17.77
CA ASN A 275 -0.20 -14.62 18.69
C ASN A 275 0.75 -15.27 19.71
N ILE A 276 0.50 -15.01 21.01
CA ILE A 276 1.28 -15.56 22.11
C ILE A 276 0.53 -16.64 22.90
N GLY A 277 -0.59 -17.16 22.34
CA GLY A 277 -1.32 -18.29 22.92
C GLY A 277 -2.30 -17.95 24.04
N ASN A 278 -2.49 -16.68 24.38
CA ASN A 278 -3.59 -16.15 25.17
C ASN A 278 -4.59 -15.43 24.23
N ASN A 279 -5.76 -15.10 24.71
CA ASN A 279 -6.79 -14.45 23.91
C ASN A 279 -6.47 -12.97 23.55
N THR A 280 -5.25 -12.52 23.81
CA THR A 280 -4.82 -11.12 23.56
C THR A 280 -3.60 -11.12 22.65
N PRO A 281 -3.78 -11.01 21.34
CA PRO A 281 -2.66 -10.90 20.40
C PRO A 281 -1.94 -9.55 20.57
N LEU A 282 -0.66 -9.52 20.21
CA LEU A 282 0.13 -8.30 20.15
C LEU A 282 0.04 -7.71 18.75
N PHE A 283 0.09 -6.38 18.64
CA PHE A 283 -0.06 -5.66 17.38
C PHE A 283 1.07 -4.66 17.17
N LEU A 284 1.43 -4.47 15.90
CA LEU A 284 2.33 -3.42 15.44
C LEU A 284 1.81 -2.89 14.09
N ASN A 285 1.62 -1.58 13.97
CA ASN A 285 1.32 -0.95 12.70
C ASN A 285 2.62 -0.52 12.03
N VAL A 286 2.75 -0.85 10.75
CA VAL A 286 3.91 -0.53 9.92
C VAL A 286 3.42 0.08 8.61
N THR A 287 4.06 1.14 8.16
CA THR A 287 3.83 1.73 6.84
C THR A 287 4.92 1.24 5.89
N VAL A 288 4.51 0.64 4.78
CA VAL A 288 5.42 0.29 3.69
C VAL A 288 5.42 1.44 2.68
N ALA A 289 6.59 2.02 2.46
CA ALA A 289 6.80 3.02 1.42
C ALA A 289 7.36 2.38 0.15
N GLY A 290 6.97 2.88 -1.02
CA GLY A 290 7.41 2.40 -2.32
C GLY A 290 7.72 3.52 -3.28
N LEU A 291 8.30 3.15 -4.42
CA LEU A 291 8.36 3.99 -5.60
C LEU A 291 7.28 3.55 -6.60
N ASP A 292 6.68 4.50 -7.31
CA ASP A 292 5.66 4.22 -8.33
C ASP A 292 6.23 3.50 -9.56
N LYS A 293 7.58 3.48 -9.70
CA LYS A 293 8.32 2.83 -10.79
C LYS A 293 9.58 2.18 -10.27
N SER A 294 9.84 0.94 -10.65
CA SER A 294 11.10 0.25 -10.44
C SER A 294 12.07 0.43 -11.61
N GLU A 295 11.53 0.73 -12.80
CA GLU A 295 12.29 0.99 -14.03
C GLU A 295 11.66 2.13 -14.83
N ALA A 296 12.48 2.86 -15.58
CA ALA A 296 12.05 3.90 -16.50
C ALA A 296 12.90 3.88 -17.76
N TYR A 297 12.27 4.09 -18.90
CA TYR A 297 12.89 4.13 -20.23
C TYR A 297 12.62 5.49 -20.83
N LEU A 298 13.68 6.21 -21.16
CA LEU A 298 13.64 7.61 -21.60
C LEU A 298 14.50 7.80 -22.84
N LYS A 299 14.13 8.76 -23.68
CA LYS A 299 14.99 9.35 -24.69
C LYS A 299 15.79 10.49 -24.05
N LYS A 300 16.91 10.85 -24.63
CA LYS A 300 17.70 12.01 -24.21
C LYS A 300 16.81 13.26 -24.10
N ASP A 301 17.07 14.08 -23.06
CA ASP A 301 16.36 15.32 -22.71
C ASP A 301 14.89 15.12 -22.27
N GLU A 302 14.38 13.88 -22.24
CA GLU A 302 13.07 13.56 -21.65
C GLU A 302 13.15 13.64 -20.12
N SER A 303 12.03 14.04 -19.51
CA SER A 303 11.90 14.09 -18.06
C SER A 303 10.65 13.34 -17.58
N ILE A 304 10.77 12.65 -16.45
CA ILE A 304 9.65 11.99 -15.78
C ILE A 304 9.65 12.29 -14.29
N GLN A 305 8.48 12.14 -13.67
CA GLN A 305 8.33 12.19 -12.23
C GLN A 305 8.39 10.78 -11.64
N LEU A 306 9.27 10.57 -10.67
CA LEU A 306 9.32 9.39 -9.81
C LEU A 306 8.65 9.75 -8.49
N ASN A 307 7.56 9.08 -8.16
CA ASN A 307 6.77 9.39 -6.98
C ASN A 307 7.02 8.38 -5.85
N ILE A 308 7.03 8.90 -4.63
CA ILE A 308 7.02 8.08 -3.42
C ILE A 308 5.57 7.77 -3.09
N THR A 309 5.27 6.51 -2.85
CA THR A 309 3.94 6.01 -2.50
C THR A 309 3.92 5.49 -1.05
N GLY A 310 2.75 5.53 -0.40
CA GLY A 310 2.57 5.05 0.97
C GLY A 310 2.95 6.04 2.07
N LEU A 311 3.45 7.25 1.74
CA LEU A 311 3.84 8.25 2.73
C LEU A 311 3.03 9.53 2.60
N SER A 312 2.66 10.11 3.73
CA SER A 312 2.07 11.46 3.83
C SER A 312 3.11 12.58 3.92
N SER A 313 4.36 12.26 4.26
CA SER A 313 5.48 13.19 4.36
C SER A 313 6.77 12.52 3.92
N THR A 314 7.59 13.25 3.20
CA THR A 314 8.90 12.80 2.68
C THR A 314 10.09 13.44 3.41
N ASN A 315 9.85 14.04 4.57
CA ASN A 315 10.90 14.67 5.36
C ASN A 315 12.01 13.67 5.73
N GLY A 316 13.26 14.06 5.47
CA GLY A 316 14.43 13.20 5.74
C GLY A 316 14.71 12.15 4.67
N LEU A 317 13.93 12.14 3.58
CA LEU A 317 14.22 11.32 2.39
C LEU A 317 14.84 12.19 1.30
N HIS A 318 15.78 11.62 0.56
CA HIS A 318 16.47 12.33 -0.51
C HIS A 318 16.77 11.38 -1.67
N PHE A 319 16.64 11.94 -2.88
CA PHE A 319 16.97 11.25 -4.11
C PHE A 319 18.43 11.49 -4.50
N THR A 320 19.07 10.47 -5.03
CA THR A 320 20.41 10.54 -5.63
C THR A 320 20.48 9.73 -6.91
N SER A 321 21.35 10.12 -7.84
CA SER A 321 21.70 9.33 -9.03
C SER A 321 23.12 8.81 -8.90
N ASP A 322 23.35 7.53 -9.19
CA ASP A 322 24.67 6.94 -9.24
C ASP A 322 25.45 7.33 -10.51
N ASN A 323 24.73 7.86 -11.53
CA ASN A 323 25.33 8.29 -12.79
C ASN A 323 24.67 9.56 -13.36
N THR A 324 25.06 10.71 -12.83
CA THR A 324 24.53 12.02 -13.23
C THR A 324 24.86 12.43 -14.67
N LYS A 325 25.78 11.72 -15.37
CA LYS A 325 26.03 11.89 -16.79
C LYS A 325 24.93 11.27 -17.64
N VAL A 326 24.28 10.24 -17.13
CA VAL A 326 23.16 9.54 -17.81
C VAL A 326 21.83 10.14 -17.43
N ALA A 327 21.54 10.25 -16.14
CA ALA A 327 20.30 10.84 -15.65
C ALA A 327 20.54 11.60 -14.34
N THR A 328 19.90 12.75 -14.19
CA THR A 328 19.86 13.53 -12.94
C THR A 328 18.50 13.40 -12.30
N VAL A 329 18.44 13.61 -10.98
CA VAL A 329 17.19 13.67 -10.22
C VAL A 329 17.23 14.87 -9.29
N ASP A 330 16.10 15.56 -9.12
CA ASP A 330 15.96 16.65 -8.15
C ASP A 330 15.42 16.14 -6.80
N GLU A 331 15.34 17.05 -5.83
CA GLU A 331 14.83 16.74 -4.48
C GLU A 331 13.37 16.26 -4.45
N LYS A 332 12.62 16.54 -5.51
CA LYS A 332 11.21 16.16 -5.65
C LYS A 332 11.01 14.87 -6.42
N GLY A 333 12.10 14.26 -6.92
CA GLY A 333 12.06 13.04 -7.72
C GLY A 333 11.82 13.28 -9.22
N ALA A 334 11.97 14.52 -9.73
CA ALA A 334 11.95 14.75 -11.16
C ALA A 334 13.28 14.28 -11.77
N ILE A 335 13.20 13.28 -12.63
CA ILE A 335 14.33 12.66 -13.34
C ILE A 335 14.45 13.29 -14.71
N THR A 336 15.67 13.69 -15.09
CA THR A 336 15.98 14.21 -16.44
C THR A 336 17.06 13.35 -17.08
N ALA A 337 16.77 12.79 -18.25
CA ALA A 337 17.69 12.02 -19.08
C ALA A 337 18.72 12.95 -19.76
N LYS A 338 20.02 12.58 -19.72
CA LYS A 338 21.12 13.40 -20.27
C LYS A 338 21.82 12.73 -21.45
N ASN A 339 22.33 11.53 -21.25
CA ASN A 339 23.02 10.78 -22.30
C ASN A 339 22.60 9.31 -22.22
N ALA A 340 22.71 8.62 -23.34
CA ALA A 340 22.45 7.18 -23.42
C ALA A 340 23.26 6.41 -22.36
N GLY A 341 22.57 5.48 -21.69
CA GLY A 341 23.18 4.71 -20.62
C GLY A 341 22.17 4.21 -19.59
N LYS A 342 22.72 3.73 -18.49
CA LYS A 342 21.98 3.26 -17.33
C LYS A 342 22.37 4.08 -16.10
N ALA A 343 21.38 4.48 -15.32
CA ALA A 343 21.55 5.11 -14.01
C ALA A 343 20.57 4.53 -13.01
N ASN A 344 20.97 4.38 -11.75
CA ASN A 344 20.06 4.03 -10.66
C ASN A 344 19.74 5.30 -9.87
N ILE A 345 18.48 5.62 -9.81
CA ILE A 345 17.97 6.69 -8.95
C ILE A 345 17.58 6.06 -7.62
N THR A 346 18.28 6.44 -6.57
CA THR A 346 18.09 5.90 -5.22
C THR A 346 17.41 6.92 -4.34
N LEU A 347 16.32 6.51 -3.70
CA LEU A 347 15.71 7.20 -2.58
C LEU A 347 16.29 6.60 -1.29
N ALA A 348 16.85 7.44 -0.43
CA ALA A 348 17.43 7.01 0.83
C ALA A 348 16.94 7.85 2.01
N GLY A 349 16.81 7.23 3.19
CA GLY A 349 16.46 7.86 4.45
C GLY A 349 16.23 6.84 5.56
N ALA A 350 16.35 7.27 6.82
CA ALA A 350 16.15 6.41 7.99
C ALA A 350 16.95 5.09 7.97
N GLY A 351 18.14 5.08 7.37
CA GLY A 351 18.99 3.88 7.27
C GLY A 351 18.57 2.87 6.21
N GLN A 352 17.60 3.21 5.37
CA GLN A 352 17.05 2.35 4.31
C GLN A 352 17.20 3.03 2.95
N SER A 353 17.11 2.24 1.88
CA SER A 353 17.11 2.76 0.51
C SER A 353 16.31 1.87 -0.43
N MET A 354 15.76 2.48 -1.48
CA MET A 354 15.14 1.81 -2.61
C MET A 354 15.49 2.54 -3.90
N SER A 355 15.42 1.89 -5.05
CA SER A 355 15.88 2.48 -6.31
C SER A 355 14.94 2.20 -7.47
N CYS A 356 14.99 3.13 -8.44
CA CYS A 356 14.44 2.99 -9.78
C CYS A 356 15.60 2.98 -10.78
N THR A 357 15.63 1.99 -11.66
CA THR A 357 16.61 1.93 -12.74
C THR A 357 16.13 2.74 -13.94
N VAL A 358 16.92 3.70 -14.36
CA VAL A 358 16.64 4.54 -15.53
C VAL A 358 17.53 4.10 -16.69
N TYR A 359 16.91 3.75 -17.79
CA TYR A 359 17.57 3.47 -19.06
C TYR A 359 17.33 4.64 -20.01
N VAL A 360 18.38 5.32 -20.41
CA VAL A 360 18.33 6.33 -21.45
C VAL A 360 18.73 5.67 -22.76
N MET A 361 17.77 5.55 -23.66
CA MET A 361 17.96 4.87 -24.95
C MET A 361 18.74 5.75 -25.92
N ASP A 362 19.61 5.12 -26.71
CA ASP A 362 20.40 5.79 -27.75
C ASP A 362 19.56 5.95 -29.02
N ILE A 363 18.50 6.76 -28.95
CA ILE A 363 17.66 7.09 -30.10
C ILE A 363 17.97 8.52 -30.53
N ALA A 364 18.60 8.65 -31.70
CA ALA A 364 18.93 9.96 -32.27
C ALA A 364 17.66 10.66 -32.78
N ASP A 365 17.69 12.01 -32.86
CA ASP A 365 16.56 12.79 -33.39
C ASP A 365 16.36 12.57 -34.91
N SER A 366 17.42 12.13 -35.59
CA SER A 366 17.32 11.74 -37.00
C SER A 366 18.36 10.69 -37.39
N TYR A 367 17.98 9.87 -38.35
CA TYR A 367 18.84 8.90 -39.02
C TYR A 367 18.90 9.19 -40.50
N ILE A 368 20.04 8.85 -41.13
CA ILE A 368 20.23 8.98 -42.58
C ILE A 368 20.53 7.58 -43.13
N ILE A 369 19.90 7.22 -44.22
CA ILE A 369 20.14 5.98 -44.93
C ILE A 369 20.37 6.28 -46.42
N PRO A 370 21.41 5.72 -47.08
CA PRO A 370 21.57 5.84 -48.49
C PRO A 370 20.46 5.17 -49.28
N LEU A 371 20.00 5.79 -50.35
CA LEU A 371 19.01 5.22 -51.25
C LEU A 371 19.45 3.82 -51.72
N GLY A 372 18.53 2.86 -51.67
CA GLY A 372 18.77 1.46 -52.02
C GLY A 372 19.57 0.64 -51.01
N SER A 373 20.07 1.26 -49.92
CA SER A 373 20.77 0.53 -48.86
C SER A 373 19.82 -0.01 -47.81
N THR A 374 20.24 -1.11 -47.17
CA THR A 374 19.54 -1.71 -46.05
C THR A 374 20.46 -1.71 -44.82
N GLN A 375 20.02 -1.15 -43.72
CA GLN A 375 20.81 -1.09 -42.49
C GLN A 375 19.96 -1.45 -41.26
N LYS A 376 20.65 -1.90 -40.22
CA LYS A 376 20.12 -2.01 -38.87
C LYS A 376 20.73 -0.88 -38.04
N PHE A 377 19.88 0.01 -37.52
CA PHE A 377 20.37 1.05 -36.64
C PHE A 377 20.75 0.46 -35.29
N LYS A 378 21.93 0.84 -34.79
CA LYS A 378 22.35 0.51 -33.44
C LYS A 378 21.67 1.47 -32.48
N MET A 379 20.82 0.92 -31.63
CA MET A 379 20.14 1.66 -30.57
C MET A 379 20.30 0.85 -29.29
N ASP A 380 21.06 1.37 -28.36
CA ASP A 380 21.32 0.68 -27.09
C ASP A 380 20.12 0.82 -26.14
N TYR A 381 19.93 -0.16 -25.27
CA TYR A 381 18.86 -0.26 -24.25
C TYR A 381 17.42 -0.42 -24.78
N LEU A 382 17.24 -0.80 -26.04
CA LEU A 382 15.95 -1.27 -26.52
C LEU A 382 15.64 -2.67 -26.01
N GLY A 383 14.37 -2.95 -25.75
CA GLY A 383 13.90 -4.28 -25.39
C GLY A 383 13.93 -5.27 -26.57
N ASN A 384 13.76 -6.56 -26.25
CA ASN A 384 13.58 -7.60 -27.27
C ASN A 384 12.26 -7.47 -28.04
N ASP A 385 11.34 -6.66 -27.54
CA ASP A 385 10.05 -6.29 -28.11
C ASP A 385 10.12 -5.13 -29.09
N ALA A 386 11.31 -4.57 -29.34
CA ALA A 386 11.50 -3.40 -30.18
C ALA A 386 10.94 -3.58 -31.60
N LYS A 387 10.13 -2.61 -32.04
CA LYS A 387 9.55 -2.54 -33.37
C LYS A 387 9.85 -1.18 -33.99
N TYR A 388 9.96 -1.15 -35.30
CA TYR A 388 10.16 0.06 -36.08
C TYR A 388 8.96 0.23 -37.00
N ILE A 389 8.28 1.35 -36.92
CA ILE A 389 7.12 1.68 -37.74
C ILE A 389 7.51 2.86 -38.60
N ILE A 390 7.46 2.67 -39.93
CA ILE A 390 7.73 3.71 -40.92
C ILE A 390 6.38 4.28 -41.38
N GLU A 391 6.23 5.61 -41.29
CA GLU A 391 4.98 6.28 -41.65
C GLU A 391 4.77 6.25 -43.18
N ASP A 392 5.80 6.65 -43.97
CA ASP A 392 5.74 6.58 -45.44
C ASP A 392 6.62 5.46 -45.97
N THR A 393 5.98 4.36 -46.34
CA THR A 393 6.66 3.17 -46.89
C THR A 393 7.16 3.38 -48.33
N ALA A 394 6.75 4.46 -49.02
CA ALA A 394 7.30 4.84 -50.31
C ALA A 394 8.69 5.50 -50.18
N VAL A 395 9.00 6.08 -49.01
CA VAL A 395 10.33 6.66 -48.72
C VAL A 395 11.26 5.62 -48.13
N ALA A 396 10.81 4.86 -47.15
CA ALA A 396 11.62 3.80 -46.56
C ALA A 396 10.72 2.62 -46.14
N SER A 397 11.29 1.44 -46.08
CA SER A 397 10.57 0.22 -45.64
C SER A 397 11.32 -0.49 -44.52
N GLU A 398 10.56 -1.20 -43.65
CA GLU A 398 11.09 -2.01 -42.55
C GLU A 398 10.85 -3.48 -42.87
N ALA A 399 11.84 -4.32 -42.59
CA ALA A 399 11.70 -5.78 -42.60
C ALA A 399 12.67 -6.41 -41.60
N SER A 400 12.14 -7.14 -40.62
CA SER A 400 12.92 -7.89 -39.60
C SER A 400 13.95 -7.03 -38.84
N GLY A 401 13.57 -5.82 -38.45
CA GLY A 401 14.43 -4.87 -37.74
C GLY A 401 15.49 -4.20 -38.59
N LYS A 402 15.35 -4.25 -39.91
CA LYS A 402 16.22 -3.59 -40.88
C LYS A 402 15.42 -2.57 -41.69
N ILE A 403 16.00 -1.43 -41.91
CA ILE A 403 15.40 -0.34 -42.66
C ILE A 403 16.06 -0.25 -44.01
N THR A 404 15.27 -0.12 -45.06
CA THR A 404 15.72 0.05 -46.45
C THR A 404 15.26 1.42 -46.99
N GLY A 405 16.16 2.23 -47.53
CA GLY A 405 15.82 3.45 -48.27
C GLY A 405 15.22 3.11 -49.62
N VAL A 406 13.97 3.54 -49.88
CA VAL A 406 13.20 3.19 -51.09
C VAL A 406 13.23 4.33 -52.10
N SER A 407 12.98 5.55 -51.68
CA SER A 407 13.08 6.76 -52.51
C SER A 407 13.66 7.91 -51.67
N GLU A 408 14.29 8.86 -52.37
CA GLU A 408 14.80 10.08 -51.72
C GLU A 408 13.67 10.82 -51.02
N GLY A 409 13.94 11.30 -49.78
CA GLY A 409 12.99 12.07 -49.01
C GLY A 409 13.15 11.87 -47.51
N GLN A 410 12.14 12.29 -46.79
CA GLN A 410 12.08 12.08 -45.32
C GLN A 410 10.75 11.44 -44.92
N THR A 411 10.80 10.66 -43.86
CA THR A 411 9.62 10.06 -43.24
C THR A 411 9.80 10.00 -41.74
N SER A 412 8.69 9.90 -41.00
CA SER A 412 8.72 9.58 -39.58
C SER A 412 9.02 8.10 -39.39
N MET A 413 9.86 7.81 -38.41
CA MET A 413 10.08 6.45 -37.89
C MET A 413 9.78 6.43 -36.42
N THR A 414 8.77 5.64 -36.02
CA THR A 414 8.47 5.39 -34.62
C THR A 414 9.16 4.13 -34.15
N VAL A 415 9.90 4.22 -33.06
CA VAL A 415 10.52 3.10 -32.35
C VAL A 415 9.67 2.75 -31.15
N GLU A 416 9.02 1.61 -31.18
CA GLU A 416 8.28 1.05 -30.02
C GLU A 416 9.19 0.14 -29.22
N SER A 417 9.30 0.37 -27.91
CA SER A 417 10.04 -0.49 -26.99
C SER A 417 9.62 -0.27 -25.55
N HIS A 418 9.59 -1.33 -24.76
CA HIS A 418 9.18 -1.27 -23.35
C HIS A 418 7.81 -0.60 -23.13
N GLY A 419 6.87 -0.82 -24.07
CA GLY A 419 5.52 -0.24 -24.02
C GLY A 419 5.45 1.27 -24.25
N LYS A 420 6.52 1.86 -24.79
CA LYS A 420 6.61 3.28 -25.15
C LYS A 420 6.90 3.44 -26.65
N SER A 421 6.52 4.60 -27.20
CA SER A 421 6.78 4.99 -28.58
C SER A 421 7.68 6.22 -28.58
N PHE A 422 8.69 6.19 -29.44
CA PHE A 422 9.68 7.26 -29.60
C PHE A 422 9.79 7.63 -31.08
N ASP A 423 9.45 8.86 -31.41
CA ASP A 423 9.52 9.35 -32.79
C ASP A 423 10.91 9.88 -33.12
N THR A 424 11.34 9.57 -34.31
CA THR A 424 12.58 10.06 -34.92
C THR A 424 12.37 10.27 -36.44
N THR A 425 13.15 11.12 -37.06
CA THR A 425 13.06 11.36 -38.51
C THR A 425 14.06 10.50 -39.25
N LEU A 426 13.62 9.85 -40.31
CA LEU A 426 14.46 9.09 -41.22
C LEU A 426 14.58 9.84 -42.54
N TYR A 427 15.80 10.09 -42.93
CA TYR A 427 16.15 10.72 -44.21
C TYR A 427 16.73 9.66 -45.14
N VAL A 428 16.18 9.54 -46.35
CA VAL A 428 16.76 8.75 -47.43
C VAL A 428 17.49 9.71 -48.40
N ALA A 429 18.80 9.59 -48.40
CA ALA A 429 19.67 10.48 -49.16
C ALA A 429 20.33 9.73 -50.31
N GLN A 430 20.68 10.46 -51.36
CA GLN A 430 21.44 9.92 -52.47
C GLN A 430 22.52 10.91 -52.95
N ILE A 431 23.55 10.36 -53.57
CA ILE A 431 24.57 11.16 -54.24
C ILE A 431 24.18 11.36 -55.72
N GLN A 432 24.29 12.57 -56.22
CA GLN A 432 24.01 12.91 -57.61
C GLN A 432 25.11 13.79 -58.19
N PRO A 433 25.60 13.43 -59.39
CA PRO A 433 25.38 12.16 -60.10
C PRO A 433 26.09 10.97 -59.43
N THR A 434 25.67 9.75 -59.71
CA THR A 434 26.34 8.51 -59.21
C THR A 434 27.63 8.21 -60.01
N SER A 435 27.73 8.77 -61.21
CA SER A 435 28.95 8.77 -62.04
C SER A 435 28.97 9.98 -62.96
N THR A 436 30.16 10.51 -63.23
CA THR A 436 30.34 11.62 -64.14
C THR A 436 31.71 11.55 -64.83
N GLU A 437 31.79 12.17 -66.02
CA GLU A 437 33.03 12.35 -66.73
C GLU A 437 33.43 13.83 -66.70
N VAL A 438 34.71 14.10 -66.63
CA VAL A 438 35.29 15.42 -66.59
C VAL A 438 36.60 15.42 -67.44
N MET A 439 36.92 16.48 -68.15
CA MET A 439 38.19 16.56 -68.86
C MET A 439 39.31 16.97 -67.91
N GLU A 440 40.55 16.62 -68.24
CA GLU A 440 41.73 17.05 -67.50
C GLU A 440 41.78 18.61 -67.50
N GLY A 441 41.85 19.18 -66.25
CA GLY A 441 41.81 20.64 -66.04
C GLY A 441 40.41 21.23 -65.88
N GLU A 442 39.33 20.50 -66.19
CA GLU A 442 37.95 20.95 -66.07
C GLU A 442 37.35 20.63 -64.71
N GLU A 443 36.25 21.29 -64.43
CA GLU A 443 35.51 21.10 -63.17
C GLU A 443 34.10 20.55 -63.42
N THR A 444 33.65 19.73 -62.48
CA THR A 444 32.29 19.25 -62.34
C THR A 444 31.89 19.25 -60.85
N SER A 445 30.69 18.86 -60.50
CA SER A 445 30.30 18.84 -59.11
C SER A 445 29.46 17.61 -58.78
N VAL A 446 29.47 17.27 -57.51
CA VAL A 446 28.66 16.22 -56.93
C VAL A 446 27.99 16.75 -55.67
N MET A 447 26.75 16.35 -55.43
CA MET A 447 26.02 16.71 -54.24
C MET A 447 25.35 15.49 -53.61
N ILE A 448 25.05 15.55 -52.33
CA ILE A 448 24.18 14.59 -51.66
C ILE A 448 22.86 15.31 -51.40
N THR A 449 21.78 14.78 -51.98
CA THR A 449 20.42 15.27 -51.82
C THR A 449 19.67 14.44 -50.77
N GLY A 450 18.54 14.96 -50.25
CA GLY A 450 17.74 14.27 -49.22
C GLY A 450 18.35 14.35 -47.80
N LEU A 451 19.31 15.24 -47.57
CA LEU A 451 19.88 15.51 -46.24
C LEU A 451 19.02 16.48 -45.43
N PRO A 452 19.03 16.37 -44.10
CA PRO A 452 18.42 17.40 -43.25
C PRO A 452 19.16 18.74 -43.34
N ASP A 453 18.45 19.83 -43.08
CA ASP A 453 19.01 21.17 -43.07
C ASP A 453 20.22 21.29 -42.15
N GLY A 454 21.24 22.02 -42.60
CA GLY A 454 22.47 22.29 -41.86
C GLY A 454 23.45 21.10 -41.76
N ILE A 455 23.15 19.97 -42.37
CA ILE A 455 24.06 18.82 -42.43
C ILE A 455 24.80 18.84 -43.78
N SER A 456 26.13 18.94 -43.74
CA SER A 456 26.99 18.91 -44.89
C SER A 456 27.86 17.66 -44.92
N PRO A 457 28.13 17.10 -46.11
CA PRO A 457 29.01 15.96 -46.25
C PRO A 457 30.49 16.38 -46.09
N THR A 458 31.30 15.42 -45.67
CA THR A 458 32.76 15.52 -45.79
C THR A 458 33.19 14.78 -47.03
N TRP A 459 33.82 15.49 -47.96
CA TRP A 459 34.21 14.96 -49.26
C TRP A 459 35.63 14.43 -49.23
N ARG A 460 35.91 13.36 -50.00
CA ARG A 460 37.24 12.80 -50.22
C ARG A 460 37.30 12.08 -51.55
N SER A 461 38.41 12.29 -52.29
CA SER A 461 38.78 11.45 -53.43
C SER A 461 39.56 10.23 -52.98
N GLU A 462 39.36 9.08 -53.64
CA GLU A 462 40.20 7.88 -53.38
C GLU A 462 41.57 8.02 -54.06
N ASP A 463 41.67 8.77 -55.19
CA ASP A 463 42.95 9.12 -55.81
C ASP A 463 42.94 10.57 -56.28
N GLU A 464 43.57 11.48 -55.50
CA GLU A 464 43.69 12.89 -55.79
C GLU A 464 44.62 13.20 -56.99
N LYS A 465 45.38 12.20 -57.46
CA LYS A 465 46.18 12.35 -58.69
C LYS A 465 45.34 12.23 -59.94
N ILE A 466 44.15 11.63 -59.84
CA ILE A 466 43.20 11.49 -60.94
C ILE A 466 42.14 12.61 -60.87
N ALA A 467 41.49 12.79 -59.74
CA ALA A 467 40.54 13.86 -59.51
C ALA A 467 40.62 14.36 -58.07
N LYS A 468 40.49 15.66 -57.84
CA LYS A 468 40.37 16.29 -56.51
C LYS A 468 38.94 16.71 -56.26
N VAL A 469 38.55 16.80 -54.98
CA VAL A 469 37.25 17.32 -54.58
C VAL A 469 37.45 18.34 -53.46
N ASP A 470 36.73 19.44 -53.51
CA ASP A 470 36.70 20.46 -52.46
C ASP A 470 35.64 20.19 -51.40
N GLY A 471 35.55 21.05 -50.36
CA GLY A 471 34.57 20.93 -49.29
C GLY A 471 33.11 21.11 -49.71
N ASN A 472 32.85 21.65 -50.90
CA ASN A 472 31.52 21.88 -51.46
C ASN A 472 31.09 20.78 -52.45
N GLY A 473 31.99 19.84 -52.77
CA GLY A 473 31.71 18.77 -53.73
C GLY A 473 32.08 19.15 -55.19
N ASN A 474 32.83 20.28 -55.42
CA ASN A 474 33.38 20.59 -56.71
C ASN A 474 34.58 19.68 -57.00
N ILE A 475 34.58 19.06 -58.15
CA ILE A 475 35.56 18.07 -58.59
C ILE A 475 36.38 18.63 -59.73
N THR A 476 37.70 18.63 -59.61
CA THR A 476 38.62 19.03 -60.66
C THR A 476 39.30 17.76 -61.20
N GLY A 477 39.22 17.56 -62.50
CA GLY A 477 39.96 16.53 -63.25
C GLY A 477 41.46 16.84 -63.23
N VAL A 478 42.31 15.94 -62.70
CA VAL A 478 43.76 16.19 -62.59
C VAL A 478 44.54 15.44 -63.67
N LYS A 479 44.20 14.19 -63.91
CA LYS A 479 44.89 13.33 -64.86
C LYS A 479 43.93 12.21 -65.33
N GLU A 480 44.08 11.85 -66.61
CA GLU A 480 43.34 10.73 -67.19
C GLU A 480 43.36 9.50 -66.36
N GLY A 481 42.17 8.92 -66.08
CA GLY A 481 41.98 7.75 -65.25
C GLY A 481 40.58 7.66 -64.62
N GLU A 482 40.37 6.70 -63.76
CA GLU A 482 39.13 6.55 -63.01
C GLU A 482 39.41 6.56 -61.52
N THR A 483 38.56 7.28 -60.78
CA THR A 483 38.59 7.32 -59.32
C THR A 483 37.16 7.39 -58.75
N VAL A 484 37.05 7.37 -57.42
CA VAL A 484 35.77 7.50 -56.71
C VAL A 484 35.83 8.68 -55.76
N ILE A 485 34.89 9.58 -55.87
CA ILE A 485 34.64 10.61 -54.86
C ILE A 485 33.68 10.08 -53.85
N LYS A 486 34.04 10.19 -52.57
CA LYS A 486 33.23 9.77 -51.43
C LYS A 486 32.78 10.97 -50.60
N GLY A 487 31.45 11.03 -50.36
CA GLY A 487 30.83 11.94 -49.41
C GLY A 487 30.41 11.17 -48.18
N THR A 488 30.82 11.62 -47.01
CA THR A 488 30.47 10.95 -45.72
C THR A 488 29.60 11.88 -44.88
N VAL A 489 28.45 11.36 -44.40
CA VAL A 489 27.49 12.06 -43.57
C VAL A 489 27.02 11.14 -42.43
N LYS A 490 27.21 11.55 -41.18
CA LYS A 490 26.80 10.76 -40.00
C LYS A 490 27.14 9.26 -40.12
N GLY A 491 28.36 8.93 -40.59
CA GLY A 491 28.83 7.56 -40.75
C GLY A 491 28.38 6.84 -42.03
N ASN A 492 27.48 7.41 -42.81
CA ASN A 492 27.06 6.86 -44.10
C ASN A 492 27.98 7.37 -45.19
N THR A 493 28.38 6.52 -46.13
CA THR A 493 29.24 6.85 -47.25
C THR A 493 28.48 6.72 -48.56
N PHE A 494 28.55 7.78 -49.35
CA PHE A 494 28.00 7.90 -50.69
C PHE A 494 29.16 7.97 -51.69
N SER A 495 29.03 7.34 -52.85
CA SER A 495 30.11 7.23 -53.80
C SER A 495 29.68 7.66 -55.20
N CYS A 496 30.50 8.51 -55.84
CA CYS A 496 30.38 8.89 -57.24
C CYS A 496 31.62 8.40 -57.99
N LYS A 497 31.44 7.70 -59.09
CA LYS A 497 32.52 7.29 -59.99
C LYS A 497 32.91 8.44 -60.90
N ILE A 498 34.18 8.78 -60.97
CA ILE A 498 34.71 9.84 -61.83
C ILE A 498 35.63 9.21 -62.85
N LYS A 499 35.37 9.57 -64.11
CA LYS A 499 36.27 9.27 -65.24
C LYS A 499 36.85 10.58 -65.73
N VAL A 500 38.14 10.70 -65.69
CA VAL A 500 38.87 11.86 -66.29
C VAL A 500 39.40 11.48 -67.64
N SER A 501 39.04 12.27 -68.67
CA SER A 501 39.46 12.03 -70.03
C SER A 501 40.42 13.16 -70.50
N LYS A 502 41.35 12.86 -71.35
CA LYS A 502 42.15 13.94 -71.99
C LYS A 502 41.30 14.76 -72.89
N GLY A 503 41.43 16.07 -72.75
CA GLY A 503 40.87 16.99 -73.74
C GLY A 503 41.42 16.65 -75.13
N GLN A 504 40.52 16.51 -76.13
CA GLN A 504 41.00 16.52 -77.52
C GLN A 504 41.62 17.85 -77.78
N ALA A 505 42.94 17.84 -78.15
CA ALA A 505 43.56 19.03 -78.67
C ALA A 505 42.75 19.49 -79.92
N ALA A 506 42.21 20.69 -79.87
CA ALA A 506 41.58 21.28 -81.06
C ALA A 506 42.59 21.28 -82.22
N ASP A 507 42.35 20.44 -83.17
CA ASP A 507 43.07 20.49 -84.46
C ASP A 507 42.60 21.71 -85.18
N THR A 508 43.38 22.81 -85.09
CA THR A 508 43.25 24.02 -85.90
C THR A 508 43.86 23.70 -87.26
N SER A 509 43.06 23.20 -88.19
CA SER A 509 43.33 23.34 -89.61
C SER A 509 42.42 24.41 -90.18
N GLU A 510 43.07 25.58 -90.48
CA GLU A 510 42.57 26.59 -91.38
C GLU A 510 42.29 26.03 -92.77
N GLU A 511 41.13 26.32 -93.35
CA GLU A 511 41.07 26.87 -94.72
C GLU A 511 39.63 27.07 -95.22
N GLY A 512 39.38 28.25 -95.75
CA GLY A 512 38.51 28.52 -96.83
C GLY A 512 37.14 29.14 -96.57
N ALA A 513 37.11 30.45 -96.56
CA ALA A 513 35.92 31.22 -96.95
C ALA A 513 35.82 31.22 -98.50
N PRO A 514 34.74 31.67 -99.18
CA PRO A 514 33.60 32.52 -98.78
C PRO A 514 32.24 32.19 -99.48
N GLU A 515 31.34 33.17 -99.33
CA GLU A 515 30.16 33.58 -100.14
C GLU A 515 28.82 32.92 -99.88
N GLU A 516 28.00 33.71 -99.51
CA GLU A 516 26.98 34.66 -99.96
C GLU A 516 25.54 34.15 -99.86
N ALA A 517 24.80 35.00 -99.27
CA ALA A 517 23.53 35.59 -99.67
C ALA A 517 22.20 34.84 -99.40
N THR A 518 21.44 35.58 -98.72
CA THR A 518 20.07 36.06 -98.89
C THR A 518 19.00 35.48 -98.02
N GLU A 519 18.51 36.40 -97.23
CA GLU A 519 17.12 36.87 -97.09
C GLU A 519 16.05 35.83 -97.06
N SER A 520 15.06 35.82 -96.14
CA SER A 520 14.11 36.86 -95.84
C SER A 520 13.15 36.41 -94.76
N SER A 521 12.86 37.38 -93.95
CA SER A 521 11.52 37.78 -93.46
C SER A 521 10.60 36.72 -92.84
N SER A 522 10.13 37.01 -91.78
CA SER A 522 9.10 37.83 -91.19
C SER A 522 8.07 37.05 -90.39
N GLU A 523 7.74 37.72 -89.41
CA GLU A 523 6.44 37.99 -88.76
C GLU A 523 5.90 36.89 -87.81
N ALA A 524 5.82 37.23 -86.62
CA ALA A 524 4.94 38.13 -85.85
C ALA A 524 3.73 37.45 -85.34
N ALA A 525 3.50 37.78 -84.18
CA ALA A 525 2.31 38.12 -83.46
C ALA A 525 1.93 37.08 -82.34
N GLU A 526 2.13 37.51 -81.15
CA GLU A 526 1.13 38.19 -80.27
C GLU A 526 0.06 37.29 -79.72
N GLU A 527 0.04 37.43 -78.43
CA GLU A 527 -1.08 37.75 -77.52
C GLU A 527 -1.98 36.60 -77.20
N THR A 528 -2.47 36.41 -76.04
CA THR A 528 -2.91 37.27 -74.94
C THR A 528 -3.35 36.35 -73.76
N THR A 529 -2.97 36.77 -72.60
CA THR A 529 -3.76 37.06 -71.40
C THR A 529 -4.99 36.15 -70.98
N GLN A 530 -4.98 36.01 -69.73
CA GLN A 530 -6.08 36.16 -68.70
C GLN A 530 -6.63 34.91 -68.05
N THR A 531 -6.28 34.84 -66.79
CA THR A 531 -7.10 35.14 -65.58
C THR A 531 -8.39 34.39 -65.47
N THR A 532 -8.53 33.75 -64.39
CA THR A 532 -9.52 33.95 -63.30
C THR A 532 -9.55 32.71 -62.40
N GLU A 533 -9.19 32.83 -61.16
CA GLU A 533 -9.98 33.09 -59.98
C GLU A 533 -11.21 32.18 -59.73
N LYS A 534 -11.20 31.71 -58.55
CA LYS A 534 -12.31 31.44 -57.62
C LYS A 534 -12.58 29.96 -57.33
N LYS A 535 -12.32 29.60 -56.17
CA LYS A 535 -13.06 29.75 -54.90
C LYS A 535 -13.88 28.50 -54.51
N ASN A 536 -13.65 28.10 -53.34
CA ASN A 536 -14.57 27.48 -52.38
C ASN A 536 -14.95 25.98 -52.50
N ARG A 537 -14.53 25.18 -51.67
CA ARG A 537 -15.14 24.97 -50.31
C ARG A 537 -14.25 24.10 -49.48
#